data_93e7a0f297bedfe2e37f20b10aed7d00
#
_entry.id   93e7a0f297bedfe2e37f20b10aed7d00
#
_cell.length_a   1.000
_cell.length_b   1.000
_cell.length_c   1.000
_cell.angle_alpha   90.00
_cell.angle_beta   90.00
_cell.angle_gamma   90.00
#
_symmetry.space_group_name_H-M   'P 1'
#
loop_
_entity.id
_entity.type
_entity.pdbx_description
1 polymer ?
#
loop_
_entity_poly.entity_id
_entity_poly.type
_entity_poly.pdbx_seq_one_letter_code
_entity_poly.pdbx_strand_id
1 'polypeptide(L)'
;RTLIIILFLWADTKLFSSEHSVNYSFTQLSIEQGLSQATVQSILLDHKGTLWIGTQNGLNSYTQEGIKTYLHHSDDPHSLPSNYINHLTEDSLGNLWIATPKGLALYDAEQDRFNTTISQAIYSSIKVKGGIWFGSENTIYCYDYHSKKTKIIHIKKQEKKKNINMVDYRIQKMVYLDKNKILVGTRRKGIYSYNCQTQQFSLFIPSSPNLLTSLYITLDQHIYTSFYGSGLYCYDQTGKIQEHYTQTNSGLNNNYILDITEHNGKLWLSTDGSGINQFAPHTQQFSQLQHIVGDYSSLPVNSITLLYKDQEKNLWAGSVRGGIFCIKETYIKTYKDAVLNNPNGLSEKSIISLYEEKNGKVWIGTDGGGINLYDPSTDKFTHFPSTYGDKVISIAEISESELMVSLYTKGIFLFNKKTQQYRPFTIIDKETNYKECFYGYLPLANQVANNKIYIISRNAYAYNTHNHTFSKMQTDRHYDFSNNALCLSYSN
;
A
#
# COMPACT_ATOMS: atom_id res chain seq x y z
N ARG A 1 19.27 -16.65 47.97
CA ARG A 1 18.19 -17.44 47.29
C ARG A 1 16.90 -16.60 47.38
N THR A 2 16.60 -15.85 46.37
CA THR A 2 15.38 -15.04 46.23
C THR A 2 14.40 -15.84 45.36
N LEU A 3 13.27 -16.16 45.99
CA LEU A 3 12.19 -16.93 45.36
C LEU A 3 11.34 -15.90 44.57
N ILE A 4 11.33 -16.01 43.24
CA ILE A 4 10.41 -15.25 42.36
C ILE A 4 9.14 -16.08 42.24
N ILE A 5 8.03 -15.64 42.83
CA ILE A 5 6.70 -16.20 42.63
C ILE A 5 6.09 -15.50 41.43
N ILE A 6 5.93 -16.24 40.30
CA ILE A 6 5.17 -15.78 39.14
C ILE A 6 3.71 -16.18 39.39
N LEU A 7 2.87 -15.19 39.72
CA LEU A 7 1.43 -15.33 39.75
C LEU A 7 0.87 -15.27 38.33
N PHE A 8 0.46 -16.42 37.79
CA PHE A 8 -0.41 -16.47 36.61
C PHE A 8 -1.81 -16.02 37.03
N LEU A 9 -2.17 -14.79 36.71
CA LEU A 9 -3.57 -14.37 36.68
C LEU A 9 -4.21 -14.97 35.43
N TRP A 10 -5.11 -15.91 35.62
CA TRP A 10 -6.07 -16.34 34.59
C TRP A 10 -7.06 -15.18 34.40
N ALA A 11 -6.79 -14.32 33.44
CA ALA A 11 -7.81 -13.48 32.86
C ALA A 11 -8.52 -14.31 31.79
N ASP A 12 -9.83 -14.51 31.95
CA ASP A 12 -10.69 -14.99 30.87
C ASP A 12 -10.60 -14.01 29.71
N THR A 13 -9.64 -14.26 28.82
CA THR A 13 -9.61 -13.64 27.53
C THR A 13 -10.72 -14.28 26.70
N LYS A 14 -11.93 -13.70 26.74
CA LYS A 14 -12.83 -13.79 25.62
C LYS A 14 -12.03 -13.23 24.44
N LEU A 15 -11.49 -14.12 23.63
CA LEU A 15 -11.00 -13.83 22.29
C LEU A 15 -12.20 -13.28 21.49
N PHE A 16 -12.40 -11.97 21.56
CA PHE A 16 -13.01 -11.25 20.47
C PHE A 16 -11.98 -11.35 19.34
N SER A 17 -12.20 -12.28 18.43
CA SER A 17 -11.64 -12.19 17.09
C SER A 17 -12.34 -11.02 16.40
N SER A 18 -11.96 -9.80 16.74
CA SER A 18 -12.07 -8.72 15.77
C SER A 18 -11.16 -9.16 14.64
N GLU A 19 -11.71 -9.49 13.48
CA GLU A 19 -10.95 -9.48 12.24
C GLU A 19 -10.28 -8.11 12.18
N HIS A 20 -9.02 -8.06 12.60
CA HIS A 20 -8.23 -6.84 12.43
C HIS A 20 -8.17 -6.61 10.93
N SER A 21 -8.88 -5.62 10.44
CA SER A 21 -8.78 -5.20 9.05
C SER A 21 -7.32 -4.88 8.78
N VAL A 22 -6.71 -5.68 7.92
CA VAL A 22 -5.33 -5.47 7.52
C VAL A 22 -5.24 -4.12 6.82
N ASN A 23 -4.48 -3.20 7.39
CA ASN A 23 -4.18 -1.92 6.76
C ASN A 23 -2.98 -2.06 5.84
N TYR A 24 -2.88 -1.17 4.87
CA TYR A 24 -1.76 -1.12 3.93
C TYR A 24 -1.11 0.26 3.95
N SER A 25 0.19 0.28 3.79
CA SER A 25 0.96 1.50 3.55
C SER A 25 1.56 1.44 2.15
N PHE A 26 1.68 2.61 1.52
CA PHE A 26 2.14 2.75 0.14
C PHE A 26 3.34 3.70 0.10
N THR A 27 4.52 3.17 -0.26
CA THR A 27 5.70 3.99 -0.51
C THR A 27 5.84 4.19 -2.01
N GLN A 28 5.65 5.41 -2.50
CA GLN A 28 5.60 5.74 -3.93
C GLN A 28 6.93 6.30 -4.44
N LEU A 29 7.29 5.88 -5.67
CA LEU A 29 8.32 6.50 -6.50
C LEU A 29 7.67 6.93 -7.82
N SER A 30 7.72 8.22 -8.11
CA SER A 30 7.12 8.85 -9.29
C SER A 30 8.14 9.72 -10.04
N ILE A 31 7.68 10.49 -11.00
CA ILE A 31 8.51 11.49 -11.70
C ILE A 31 9.06 12.56 -10.74
N GLU A 32 8.38 12.83 -9.64
CA GLU A 32 8.84 13.79 -8.62
C GLU A 32 10.11 13.29 -7.91
N GLN A 33 10.29 11.96 -7.81
CA GLN A 33 11.50 11.34 -7.26
C GLN A 33 12.53 11.00 -8.34
N GLY A 34 12.29 11.34 -9.61
CA GLY A 34 13.25 11.21 -10.69
C GLY A 34 12.99 10.07 -11.69
N LEU A 35 11.82 9.41 -11.67
CA LEU A 35 11.49 8.45 -12.74
C LEU A 35 11.39 9.15 -14.09
N SER A 36 11.94 8.50 -15.12
CA SER A 36 11.92 9.00 -16.50
C SER A 36 10.52 9.17 -17.08
N GLN A 37 9.55 8.38 -16.58
CA GLN A 37 8.15 8.44 -17.01
C GLN A 37 7.23 7.71 -16.02
N ALA A 38 6.00 8.19 -15.83
CA ALA A 38 5.08 7.70 -14.80
C ALA A 38 4.36 6.39 -15.15
N THR A 39 4.34 5.97 -16.44
CA THR A 39 3.68 4.72 -16.85
C THR A 39 4.69 3.58 -16.83
N VAL A 40 4.52 2.67 -15.88
CA VAL A 40 5.43 1.56 -15.62
C VAL A 40 4.93 0.31 -16.33
N GLN A 41 5.85 -0.40 -17.00
CA GLN A 41 5.59 -1.60 -17.78
C GLN A 41 6.22 -2.86 -17.17
N SER A 42 7.29 -2.71 -16.41
CA SER A 42 7.97 -3.82 -15.76
C SER A 42 8.75 -3.35 -14.53
N ILE A 43 8.80 -4.20 -13.51
CA ILE A 43 9.56 -3.99 -12.27
C ILE A 43 10.38 -5.24 -12.00
N LEU A 44 11.61 -5.08 -11.54
CA LEU A 44 12.50 -6.16 -11.13
C LEU A 44 13.41 -5.70 -10.01
N LEU A 45 13.46 -6.43 -8.91
CA LEU A 45 14.53 -6.31 -7.91
C LEU A 45 15.59 -7.37 -8.23
N ASP A 46 16.81 -6.94 -8.56
CA ASP A 46 17.90 -7.86 -8.88
C ASP A 46 18.55 -8.45 -7.61
N HIS A 47 19.42 -9.44 -7.80
CA HIS A 47 20.14 -10.12 -6.70
C HIS A 47 21.10 -9.18 -5.93
N LYS A 48 21.45 -8.01 -6.48
CA LYS A 48 22.29 -7.00 -5.85
C LYS A 48 21.49 -5.97 -5.05
N GLY A 49 20.15 -6.06 -5.07
CA GLY A 49 19.25 -5.12 -4.40
C GLY A 49 18.95 -3.86 -5.20
N THR A 50 19.29 -3.81 -6.49
CA THR A 50 18.91 -2.71 -7.38
C THR A 50 17.48 -2.93 -7.87
N LEU A 51 16.61 -1.95 -7.67
CA LEU A 51 15.26 -1.97 -8.21
C LEU A 51 15.24 -1.36 -9.62
N TRP A 52 15.01 -2.21 -10.62
CA TRP A 52 14.92 -1.84 -12.02
C TRP A 52 13.46 -1.56 -12.41
N ILE A 53 13.22 -0.42 -13.05
CA ILE A 53 11.89 0.06 -13.40
C ILE A 53 11.87 0.39 -14.89
N GLY A 54 11.17 -0.44 -15.64
CA GLY A 54 10.94 -0.24 -17.07
C GLY A 54 9.69 0.60 -17.30
N THR A 55 9.82 1.69 -18.03
CA THR A 55 8.73 2.61 -18.33
C THR A 55 8.44 2.68 -19.83
N GLN A 56 7.45 3.47 -20.23
CA GLN A 56 7.22 3.77 -21.65
C GLN A 56 8.31 4.67 -22.26
N ASN A 57 9.14 5.31 -21.43
CA ASN A 57 10.21 6.18 -21.90
C ASN A 57 11.47 6.05 -21.02
N GLY A 58 12.13 4.93 -21.10
CA GLY A 58 13.42 4.64 -20.46
C GLY A 58 13.35 3.54 -19.40
N LEU A 59 14.55 3.06 -19.07
CA LEU A 59 14.83 2.16 -17.97
C LEU A 59 15.41 2.98 -16.82
N ASN A 60 14.97 2.72 -15.60
CA ASN A 60 15.50 3.36 -14.40
C ASN A 60 16.06 2.30 -13.46
N SER A 61 17.21 2.58 -12.85
CA SER A 61 17.71 1.85 -11.68
C SER A 61 17.56 2.71 -10.44
N TYR A 62 17.05 2.14 -9.37
CA TYR A 62 16.87 2.80 -8.08
C TYR A 62 17.72 2.08 -7.03
N THR A 63 18.59 2.83 -6.36
CA THR A 63 19.47 2.39 -5.28
C THR A 63 19.41 3.39 -4.12
N GLN A 64 20.23 3.21 -3.11
CA GLN A 64 20.36 4.19 -2.02
C GLN A 64 20.92 5.55 -2.51
N GLU A 65 21.62 5.58 -3.63
CA GLU A 65 22.15 6.80 -4.24
C GLU A 65 21.11 7.59 -5.03
N GLY A 66 19.93 6.99 -5.25
CA GLY A 66 18.83 7.60 -6.00
C GLY A 66 18.49 6.87 -7.29
N ILE A 67 17.87 7.59 -8.23
CA ILE A 67 17.41 7.06 -9.52
C ILE A 67 18.39 7.46 -10.62
N LYS A 68 18.84 6.46 -11.38
CA LYS A 68 19.58 6.66 -12.63
C LYS A 68 18.72 6.21 -13.81
N THR A 69 18.65 7.04 -14.85
CA THR A 69 17.88 6.79 -16.07
C THR A 69 18.77 6.41 -17.24
N TYR A 70 18.33 5.40 -18.00
CA TYR A 70 18.95 4.94 -19.23
C TYR A 70 17.97 5.12 -20.39
N LEU A 71 18.45 5.70 -21.48
CA LEU A 71 17.66 5.97 -22.69
C LEU A 71 18.33 5.34 -23.94
N HIS A 72 17.53 5.24 -24.98
CA HIS A 72 18.04 4.91 -26.33
C HIS A 72 18.71 6.13 -26.96
N HIS A 73 19.89 5.96 -27.49
CA HIS A 73 20.63 6.94 -28.26
C HIS A 73 20.97 6.34 -29.63
N SER A 74 20.54 6.98 -30.72
CA SER A 74 20.72 6.48 -32.09
C SER A 74 22.19 6.31 -32.49
N ASP A 75 23.05 7.15 -31.93
CA ASP A 75 24.49 7.19 -32.24
C ASP A 75 25.33 6.31 -31.33
N ASP A 76 24.71 5.69 -30.31
CA ASP A 76 25.38 4.77 -29.40
C ASP A 76 24.82 3.35 -29.52
N PRO A 77 25.57 2.41 -30.15
CA PRO A 77 25.16 1.02 -30.30
C PRO A 77 25.07 0.26 -28.97
N HIS A 78 25.63 0.82 -27.90
CA HIS A 78 25.60 0.27 -26.55
C HIS A 78 24.53 0.91 -25.67
N SER A 79 23.68 1.77 -26.20
CA SER A 79 22.47 2.24 -25.54
C SER A 79 21.33 1.22 -25.62
N LEU A 80 20.20 1.52 -24.95
CA LEU A 80 19.00 0.68 -25.06
C LEU A 80 18.50 0.55 -26.50
N PRO A 81 17.98 -0.60 -26.94
CA PRO A 81 17.41 -0.72 -28.29
C PRO A 81 16.18 0.17 -28.52
N SER A 82 15.47 0.50 -27.46
CA SER A 82 14.29 1.39 -27.46
C SER A 82 14.04 1.95 -26.08
N ASN A 83 13.46 3.15 -26.01
CA ASN A 83 13.00 3.72 -24.74
C ASN A 83 11.80 2.99 -24.13
N TYR A 84 10.98 2.34 -24.95
CA TYR A 84 9.85 1.55 -24.44
C TYR A 84 10.33 0.21 -23.90
N ILE A 85 10.15 -0.04 -22.61
CA ILE A 85 10.54 -1.29 -21.97
C ILE A 85 9.33 -2.19 -21.86
N ASN A 86 9.36 -3.35 -22.54
CA ASN A 86 8.27 -4.32 -22.48
C ASN A 86 8.35 -5.19 -21.22
N HIS A 87 9.56 -5.68 -20.89
CA HIS A 87 9.74 -6.63 -19.81
C HIS A 87 11.19 -6.64 -19.31
N LEU A 88 11.36 -6.87 -18.01
CA LEU A 88 12.64 -7.03 -17.34
C LEU A 88 12.73 -8.42 -16.73
N THR A 89 13.87 -9.04 -16.83
CA THR A 89 14.13 -10.30 -16.16
C THR A 89 15.59 -10.46 -15.82
N GLU A 90 15.87 -11.03 -14.66
CA GLU A 90 17.19 -11.50 -14.29
C GLU A 90 17.26 -13.00 -14.51
N ASP A 91 18.32 -13.49 -15.14
CA ASP A 91 18.48 -14.92 -15.33
C ASP A 91 19.07 -15.63 -14.09
N SER A 92 19.26 -16.94 -14.16
CA SER A 92 19.79 -17.72 -13.01
C SER A 92 21.29 -17.48 -12.75
N LEU A 93 21.96 -16.75 -13.62
CA LEU A 93 23.36 -16.35 -13.48
C LEU A 93 23.49 -14.91 -12.97
N GLY A 94 22.38 -14.22 -12.71
CA GLY A 94 22.35 -12.83 -12.28
C GLY A 94 22.48 -11.80 -13.40
N ASN A 95 22.33 -12.21 -14.66
CA ASN A 95 22.36 -11.28 -15.77
C ASN A 95 21.00 -10.60 -15.95
N LEU A 96 21.01 -9.27 -16.10
CA LEU A 96 19.80 -8.48 -16.36
C LEU A 96 19.54 -8.41 -17.87
N TRP A 97 18.33 -8.84 -18.27
CA TRP A 97 17.85 -8.80 -19.65
C TRP A 97 16.72 -7.79 -19.79
N ILE A 98 16.82 -6.93 -20.78
CA ILE A 98 15.87 -5.85 -21.07
C ILE A 98 15.19 -6.13 -22.40
N ALA A 99 13.90 -6.45 -22.36
CA ALA A 99 13.07 -6.69 -23.52
C ALA A 99 12.40 -5.39 -23.97
N THR A 100 12.54 -5.09 -25.27
CA THR A 100 11.98 -3.89 -25.89
C THR A 100 11.25 -4.24 -27.22
N PRO A 101 10.45 -3.32 -27.80
CA PRO A 101 9.86 -3.53 -29.12
C PRO A 101 10.88 -3.63 -30.27
N LYS A 102 12.11 -3.16 -30.06
CA LYS A 102 13.18 -3.16 -31.08
C LYS A 102 14.28 -4.17 -30.83
N GLY A 103 14.26 -4.87 -29.69
CA GLY A 103 15.27 -5.88 -29.40
C GLY A 103 15.32 -6.30 -27.94
N LEU A 104 16.13 -7.32 -27.70
CA LEU A 104 16.52 -7.80 -26.38
C LEU A 104 17.96 -7.35 -26.11
N ALA A 105 18.17 -6.66 -25.01
CA ALA A 105 19.50 -6.26 -24.56
C ALA A 105 19.89 -6.99 -23.29
N LEU A 106 21.20 -7.25 -23.18
CA LEU A 106 21.86 -7.70 -21.97
C LEU A 106 22.60 -6.53 -21.36
N TYR A 107 22.39 -6.27 -20.08
CA TYR A 107 23.09 -5.24 -19.34
C TYR A 107 24.48 -5.72 -18.92
N ASP A 108 25.49 -4.95 -19.26
CA ASP A 108 26.89 -5.12 -18.86
C ASP A 108 27.17 -4.17 -17.68
N ALA A 109 27.16 -4.73 -16.47
CA ALA A 109 27.32 -3.96 -15.25
C ALA A 109 28.75 -3.41 -15.05
N GLU A 110 29.78 -4.02 -15.66
CA GLU A 110 31.16 -3.53 -15.54
C GLU A 110 31.40 -2.26 -16.35
N GLN A 111 30.75 -2.19 -17.52
CA GLN A 111 30.88 -1.05 -18.43
C GLN A 111 29.67 -0.13 -18.44
N ASP A 112 28.67 -0.47 -17.62
CA ASP A 112 27.40 0.28 -17.47
C ASP A 112 26.72 0.57 -18.81
N ARG A 113 26.60 -0.45 -19.66
CA ARG A 113 26.08 -0.36 -21.03
C ARG A 113 25.21 -1.56 -21.41
N PHE A 114 24.56 -1.50 -22.58
CA PHE A 114 23.65 -2.52 -23.07
C PHE A 114 24.19 -3.14 -24.36
N ASN A 115 24.13 -4.47 -24.43
CA ASN A 115 24.51 -5.23 -25.61
C ASN A 115 23.28 -5.87 -26.22
N THR A 116 22.84 -5.41 -27.40
CA THR A 116 21.70 -5.99 -28.11
C THR A 116 22.03 -7.38 -28.63
N THR A 117 21.29 -8.40 -28.15
CA THR A 117 21.52 -9.81 -28.49
C THR A 117 20.54 -10.34 -29.52
N ILE A 118 19.31 -9.81 -29.56
CA ILE A 118 18.24 -10.16 -30.47
C ILE A 118 17.61 -8.86 -30.99
N SER A 119 17.50 -8.70 -32.31
CA SER A 119 16.96 -7.49 -32.94
C SER A 119 15.45 -7.58 -33.26
N GLN A 120 14.72 -8.45 -32.58
CA GLN A 120 13.27 -8.60 -32.69
C GLN A 120 12.57 -8.23 -31.39
N ALA A 121 11.32 -7.77 -31.48
CA ALA A 121 10.50 -7.43 -30.32
C ALA A 121 10.34 -8.61 -29.37
N ILE A 122 10.61 -8.38 -28.08
CA ILE A 122 10.42 -9.37 -27.00
C ILE A 122 9.40 -8.82 -26.01
N TYR A 123 8.50 -9.69 -25.52
CA TYR A 123 7.37 -9.31 -24.68
C TYR A 123 7.32 -10.04 -23.35
N SER A 124 7.91 -11.21 -23.24
CA SER A 124 7.88 -12.04 -22.04
C SER A 124 9.13 -12.92 -21.95
N SER A 125 9.37 -13.47 -20.77
CA SER A 125 10.43 -14.44 -20.56
C SER A 125 10.01 -15.51 -19.55
N ILE A 126 10.74 -16.63 -19.54
CA ILE A 126 10.65 -17.66 -18.50
C ILE A 126 12.03 -18.27 -18.29
N LYS A 127 12.44 -18.39 -17.03
CA LYS A 127 13.66 -19.13 -16.64
C LYS A 127 13.40 -20.62 -16.83
N VAL A 128 14.33 -21.31 -17.48
CA VAL A 128 14.26 -22.77 -17.65
C VAL A 128 15.54 -23.41 -17.09
N LYS A 129 15.53 -24.72 -16.90
CA LYS A 129 16.74 -25.43 -16.47
C LYS A 129 17.85 -25.25 -17.49
N GLY A 130 18.93 -24.62 -17.10
CA GLY A 130 20.11 -24.37 -17.94
C GLY A 130 19.98 -23.23 -18.93
N GLY A 131 18.93 -22.40 -18.88
CA GLY A 131 18.75 -21.30 -19.81
C GLY A 131 17.62 -20.34 -19.47
N ILE A 132 17.32 -19.49 -20.42
CA ILE A 132 16.19 -18.56 -20.36
C ILE A 132 15.53 -18.47 -21.73
N TRP A 133 14.21 -18.44 -21.76
CA TRP A 133 13.43 -18.34 -22.99
C TRP A 133 12.73 -16.99 -23.07
N PHE A 134 12.73 -16.42 -24.27
CA PHE A 134 12.14 -15.12 -24.56
C PHE A 134 11.03 -15.24 -25.60
N GLY A 135 9.87 -14.72 -25.29
CA GLY A 135 8.69 -14.74 -26.14
C GLY A 135 8.60 -13.51 -27.04
N SER A 136 8.43 -13.76 -28.34
CA SER A 136 8.25 -12.76 -29.39
C SER A 136 6.90 -12.94 -30.11
N GLU A 137 6.79 -12.53 -31.36
CA GLU A 137 5.64 -12.82 -32.24
C GLU A 137 5.77 -14.21 -32.84
N ASN A 138 4.91 -15.15 -32.43
CA ASN A 138 4.95 -16.55 -32.88
C ASN A 138 6.26 -17.32 -32.62
N THR A 139 7.20 -16.75 -31.89
CA THR A 139 8.57 -17.24 -31.78
C THR A 139 9.05 -17.22 -30.35
N ILE A 140 9.72 -18.30 -29.92
CA ILE A 140 10.44 -18.37 -28.66
C ILE A 140 11.94 -18.49 -28.96
N TYR A 141 12.72 -17.58 -28.40
CA TYR A 141 14.17 -17.59 -28.41
C TYR A 141 14.67 -18.28 -27.15
N CYS A 142 15.28 -19.46 -27.29
CA CYS A 142 15.73 -20.28 -26.18
C CYS A 142 17.24 -20.11 -26.01
N TYR A 143 17.67 -19.27 -25.07
CA TYR A 143 19.08 -19.06 -24.78
C TYR A 143 19.57 -20.11 -23.79
N ASP A 144 20.64 -20.81 -24.15
CA ASP A 144 21.30 -21.84 -23.33
C ASP A 144 22.57 -21.26 -22.69
N TYR A 145 22.71 -21.39 -21.38
CA TYR A 145 23.82 -20.80 -20.63
C TYR A 145 25.17 -21.48 -20.87
N HIS A 146 25.14 -22.79 -21.14
CA HIS A 146 26.37 -23.54 -21.32
C HIS A 146 26.97 -23.29 -22.72
N SER A 147 26.17 -23.45 -23.75
CA SER A 147 26.64 -23.24 -25.13
C SER A 147 26.69 -21.78 -25.56
N LYS A 148 26.05 -20.88 -24.81
CA LYS A 148 25.84 -19.44 -25.15
C LYS A 148 25.16 -19.25 -26.50
N LYS A 149 24.35 -20.24 -26.94
CA LYS A 149 23.63 -20.20 -28.21
C LYS A 149 22.14 -20.03 -28.00
N THR A 150 21.48 -19.43 -28.99
CA THR A 150 20.04 -19.26 -29.03
C THR A 150 19.42 -20.21 -30.04
N LYS A 151 18.52 -21.10 -29.59
CA LYS A 151 17.66 -21.93 -30.43
C LYS A 151 16.34 -21.19 -30.65
N ILE A 152 15.77 -21.32 -31.83
CA ILE A 152 14.49 -20.71 -32.22
C ILE A 152 13.41 -21.79 -32.32
N ILE A 153 12.25 -21.53 -31.68
CA ILE A 153 11.07 -22.40 -31.73
C ILE A 153 9.87 -21.54 -32.17
N HIS A 154 9.10 -22.06 -33.15
CA HIS A 154 7.89 -21.38 -33.61
C HIS A 154 6.64 -22.11 -33.13
N ILE A 155 5.62 -21.36 -32.64
CA ILE A 155 4.34 -21.93 -32.23
C ILE A 155 3.63 -22.54 -33.43
N LYS A 156 3.62 -21.84 -34.56
CA LYS A 156 3.14 -22.34 -35.86
C LYS A 156 4.18 -22.14 -36.94
N LYS A 157 4.37 -23.15 -37.78
CA LYS A 157 5.17 -23.00 -38.98
C LYS A 157 4.42 -22.07 -39.95
N GLN A 158 5.15 -21.13 -40.57
CA GLN A 158 4.60 -20.27 -41.61
C GLN A 158 4.22 -21.14 -42.83
N GLU A 159 2.93 -21.27 -43.08
CA GLU A 159 2.45 -21.81 -44.37
C GLU A 159 2.54 -20.68 -45.40
N LYS A 160 3.29 -20.91 -46.49
CA LYS A 160 3.58 -19.92 -47.55
C LYS A 160 2.35 -19.31 -48.25
N LYS A 161 1.12 -19.72 -47.92
CA LYS A 161 -0.13 -19.35 -48.62
C LYS A 161 -1.22 -18.65 -47.80
N LYS A 162 -0.99 -18.33 -46.52
CA LYS A 162 -2.00 -17.62 -45.71
C LYS A 162 -1.37 -16.40 -45.05
N ASN A 163 -1.99 -15.24 -45.26
CA ASN A 163 -1.70 -14.03 -44.49
C ASN A 163 -2.12 -14.25 -43.03
N ILE A 164 -1.27 -14.87 -42.21
CA ILE A 164 -1.48 -15.03 -40.80
C ILE A 164 -1.01 -13.72 -40.13
N ASN A 165 -1.91 -13.08 -39.41
CA ASN A 165 -1.52 -11.91 -38.60
C ASN A 165 -0.66 -12.39 -37.40
N MET A 166 0.64 -12.28 -37.54
CA MET A 166 1.60 -12.75 -36.52
C MET A 166 1.49 -11.99 -35.19
N VAL A 167 1.00 -10.77 -35.23
CA VAL A 167 0.77 -9.95 -34.01
C VAL A 167 -0.22 -10.64 -33.06
N ASP A 168 -1.18 -11.41 -33.57
CA ASP A 168 -2.12 -12.17 -32.73
C ASP A 168 -1.45 -13.34 -31.99
N TYR A 169 -0.30 -13.82 -32.47
CA TYR A 169 0.51 -14.86 -31.83
C TYR A 169 1.57 -14.28 -30.88
N ARG A 170 1.60 -12.97 -30.66
CA ARG A 170 2.51 -12.35 -29.68
C ARG A 170 2.42 -13.09 -28.35
N ILE A 171 3.55 -13.54 -27.84
CA ILE A 171 3.66 -14.30 -26.59
C ILE A 171 3.64 -13.32 -25.42
N GLN A 172 2.50 -13.24 -24.73
CA GLN A 172 2.27 -12.31 -23.63
C GLN A 172 2.81 -12.83 -22.31
N LYS A 173 2.62 -14.11 -22.03
CA LYS A 173 3.07 -14.76 -20.79
C LYS A 173 3.52 -16.19 -21.07
N MET A 174 4.49 -16.65 -20.31
CA MET A 174 4.92 -18.04 -20.26
C MET A 174 5.02 -18.48 -18.82
N VAL A 175 4.40 -19.62 -18.46
CA VAL A 175 4.41 -20.16 -17.09
C VAL A 175 4.55 -21.68 -17.13
N TYR A 176 5.18 -22.26 -16.12
CA TYR A 176 5.25 -23.71 -15.98
C TYR A 176 3.89 -24.26 -15.57
N LEU A 177 3.37 -25.24 -16.33
CA LEU A 177 2.25 -26.07 -15.91
C LEU A 177 2.75 -27.21 -15.00
N ASP A 178 3.83 -27.86 -15.43
CA ASP A 178 4.53 -28.92 -14.69
C ASP A 178 6.02 -28.94 -15.10
N LYS A 179 6.77 -29.93 -14.63
CA LYS A 179 8.22 -30.09 -14.90
C LYS A 179 8.54 -30.22 -16.40
N ASN A 180 7.58 -30.66 -17.22
CA ASN A 180 7.78 -30.98 -18.63
C ASN A 180 6.93 -30.11 -19.56
N LYS A 181 6.03 -29.29 -19.02
CA LYS A 181 5.09 -28.49 -19.83
C LYS A 181 5.12 -27.02 -19.44
N ILE A 182 5.20 -26.18 -20.45
CA ILE A 182 5.11 -24.72 -20.32
C ILE A 182 3.85 -24.27 -21.03
N LEU A 183 3.00 -23.49 -20.36
CA LEU A 183 1.91 -22.78 -20.99
C LEU A 183 2.43 -21.50 -21.63
N VAL A 184 2.09 -21.30 -22.87
CA VAL A 184 2.49 -20.17 -23.72
C VAL A 184 1.22 -19.41 -24.11
N GLY A 185 0.97 -18.33 -23.40
CA GLY A 185 -0.19 -17.48 -23.63
C GLY A 185 0.05 -16.51 -24.77
N THR A 186 -0.76 -16.57 -25.80
CA THR A 186 -0.68 -15.68 -26.97
C THR A 186 -1.69 -14.54 -26.85
N ARG A 187 -1.44 -13.45 -27.55
CA ARG A 187 -2.27 -12.25 -27.48
C ARG A 187 -3.76 -12.52 -27.78
N ARG A 188 -4.07 -13.31 -28.86
CA ARG A 188 -5.45 -13.59 -29.29
C ARG A 188 -5.68 -15.03 -29.78
N LYS A 189 -4.63 -15.84 -29.93
CA LYS A 189 -4.75 -17.19 -30.48
C LYS A 189 -4.84 -18.29 -29.43
N GLY A 190 -5.18 -17.94 -28.21
CA GLY A 190 -5.35 -18.86 -27.09
C GLY A 190 -4.05 -19.14 -26.36
N ILE A 191 -4.09 -20.14 -25.49
CA ILE A 191 -2.96 -20.59 -24.69
C ILE A 191 -2.55 -21.97 -25.20
N TYR A 192 -1.28 -22.12 -25.51
CA TYR A 192 -0.69 -23.37 -25.98
C TYR A 192 0.07 -24.04 -24.85
N SER A 193 0.04 -25.36 -24.79
CA SER A 193 0.96 -26.16 -23.98
C SER A 193 2.13 -26.62 -24.83
N TYR A 194 3.34 -26.29 -24.42
CA TYR A 194 4.57 -26.79 -25.02
C TYR A 194 5.12 -27.91 -24.16
N ASN A 195 5.29 -29.10 -24.76
CA ASN A 195 5.91 -30.24 -24.09
C ASN A 195 7.43 -30.20 -24.34
N CYS A 196 8.22 -30.03 -23.27
CA CYS A 196 9.68 -29.89 -23.36
C CYS A 196 10.40 -31.18 -23.83
N GLN A 197 9.79 -32.36 -23.62
CA GLN A 197 10.35 -33.64 -24.04
C GLN A 197 10.11 -33.92 -25.54
N THR A 198 8.86 -33.78 -25.95
CA THR A 198 8.49 -34.04 -27.37
C THR A 198 8.74 -32.84 -28.29
N GLN A 199 9.00 -31.66 -27.70
CA GLN A 199 9.18 -30.38 -28.40
C GLN A 199 7.98 -29.98 -29.29
N GLN A 200 6.76 -30.31 -28.84
CA GLN A 200 5.54 -30.04 -29.57
C GLN A 200 4.61 -29.11 -28.84
N PHE A 201 3.89 -28.28 -29.63
CA PHE A 201 2.79 -27.47 -29.14
C PHE A 201 1.44 -28.17 -29.34
N SER A 202 0.57 -28.03 -28.34
CA SER A 202 -0.85 -28.34 -28.46
C SER A 202 -1.68 -27.16 -27.96
N LEU A 203 -2.84 -26.92 -28.57
CA LEU A 203 -3.76 -25.89 -28.09
C LEU A 203 -4.33 -26.37 -26.73
N PHE A 204 -4.19 -25.57 -25.70
CA PHE A 204 -4.61 -25.91 -24.35
C PHE A 204 -5.88 -25.16 -23.93
N ILE A 205 -5.93 -23.83 -24.10
CA ILE A 205 -7.15 -23.03 -23.97
C ILE A 205 -7.41 -22.35 -25.30
N PRO A 206 -8.63 -22.48 -25.87
CA PRO A 206 -8.96 -21.90 -27.15
C PRO A 206 -8.85 -20.36 -27.16
N SER A 207 -8.82 -19.81 -28.37
CA SER A 207 -8.73 -18.37 -28.57
C SER A 207 -9.95 -17.65 -28.01
N SER A 208 -9.71 -16.49 -27.38
CA SER A 208 -10.71 -15.51 -27.00
C SER A 208 -10.76 -14.36 -28.02
N PRO A 209 -11.90 -13.71 -28.25
CA PRO A 209 -11.95 -12.47 -29.05
C PRO A 209 -11.15 -11.35 -28.38
N ASN A 210 -11.02 -11.38 -27.07
CA ASN A 210 -10.31 -10.40 -26.28
C ASN A 210 -8.83 -10.74 -26.10
N LEU A 211 -8.02 -9.73 -25.79
CA LEU A 211 -6.58 -9.87 -25.57
C LEU A 211 -6.30 -10.59 -24.26
N LEU A 212 -5.42 -11.60 -24.27
CA LEU A 212 -4.86 -12.15 -23.04
C LEU A 212 -4.07 -11.05 -22.31
N THR A 213 -4.41 -10.77 -21.08
CA THR A 213 -3.71 -9.81 -20.23
C THR A 213 -2.82 -10.50 -19.21
N SER A 214 -3.32 -11.56 -18.56
CA SER A 214 -2.53 -12.29 -17.57
C SER A 214 -2.80 -13.80 -17.59
N LEU A 215 -1.80 -14.57 -17.17
CA LEU A 215 -1.81 -16.02 -16.99
C LEU A 215 -0.98 -16.34 -15.76
N TYR A 216 -1.59 -16.95 -14.76
CA TYR A 216 -0.96 -17.31 -13.49
C TYR A 216 -1.35 -18.73 -13.08
N ILE A 217 -0.43 -19.46 -12.47
CA ILE A 217 -0.68 -20.79 -11.89
C ILE A 217 -0.34 -20.74 -10.42
N THR A 218 -1.31 -21.09 -9.58
CA THR A 218 -1.17 -21.13 -8.13
C THR A 218 -0.40 -22.37 -7.66
N LEU A 219 0.03 -22.38 -6.41
CA LEU A 219 0.73 -23.52 -5.82
C LEU A 219 -0.13 -24.81 -5.80
N ASP A 220 -1.43 -24.66 -5.65
CA ASP A 220 -2.42 -25.75 -5.72
C ASP A 220 -2.84 -26.10 -7.15
N GLN A 221 -2.08 -25.59 -8.15
CA GLN A 221 -2.18 -25.94 -9.57
C GLN A 221 -3.48 -25.48 -10.28
N HIS A 222 -4.21 -24.50 -9.72
CA HIS A 222 -5.26 -23.83 -10.48
C HIS A 222 -4.65 -22.81 -11.45
N ILE A 223 -5.24 -22.73 -12.63
CA ILE A 223 -4.79 -21.83 -13.71
C ILE A 223 -5.75 -20.65 -13.77
N TYR A 224 -5.24 -19.47 -13.44
CA TYR A 224 -6.00 -18.23 -13.52
C TYR A 224 -5.59 -17.43 -14.73
N THR A 225 -6.58 -16.98 -15.50
CA THR A 225 -6.34 -16.13 -16.67
C THR A 225 -7.31 -14.96 -16.69
N SER A 226 -6.88 -13.89 -17.33
CA SER A 226 -7.75 -12.78 -17.68
C SER A 226 -7.57 -12.40 -19.15
N PHE A 227 -8.70 -12.09 -19.80
CA PHE A 227 -8.72 -11.45 -21.09
C PHE A 227 -9.32 -10.06 -20.92
N TYR A 228 -8.81 -9.08 -21.64
CA TYR A 228 -9.18 -7.67 -21.48
C TYR A 228 -10.69 -7.47 -21.50
N GLY A 229 -11.27 -6.97 -20.40
CA GLY A 229 -12.70 -6.75 -20.21
C GLY A 229 -13.54 -8.00 -19.93
N SER A 230 -12.93 -9.16 -19.69
CA SER A 230 -13.66 -10.43 -19.52
C SER A 230 -13.70 -10.95 -18.08
N GLY A 231 -13.08 -10.26 -17.12
CA GLY A 231 -12.98 -10.72 -15.73
C GLY A 231 -11.92 -11.81 -15.53
N LEU A 232 -12.11 -12.63 -14.49
CA LEU A 232 -11.18 -13.67 -14.04
C LEU A 232 -11.73 -15.06 -14.36
N TYR A 233 -10.97 -15.85 -15.08
CA TYR A 233 -11.26 -17.26 -15.32
C TYR A 233 -10.37 -18.15 -14.46
N CYS A 234 -10.95 -19.23 -13.94
CA CYS A 234 -10.24 -20.32 -13.29
C CYS A 234 -10.39 -21.59 -14.12
N TYR A 235 -9.27 -22.25 -14.43
CA TYR A 235 -9.22 -23.51 -15.15
C TYR A 235 -8.51 -24.57 -14.32
N ASP A 236 -8.87 -25.83 -14.56
CA ASP A 236 -8.11 -26.97 -14.06
C ASP A 236 -6.87 -27.28 -14.93
N GLN A 237 -6.10 -28.27 -14.51
CA GLN A 237 -4.88 -28.72 -15.21
C GLN A 237 -5.13 -29.32 -16.61
N THR A 238 -6.38 -29.55 -16.99
CA THR A 238 -6.76 -30.04 -18.32
C THR A 238 -7.15 -28.90 -19.26
N GLY A 239 -7.26 -27.68 -18.74
CA GLY A 239 -7.73 -26.49 -19.48
C GLY A 239 -9.26 -26.36 -19.54
N LYS A 240 -10.00 -27.08 -18.67
CA LYS A 240 -11.44 -26.94 -18.53
C LYS A 240 -11.77 -25.81 -17.54
N ILE A 241 -12.71 -24.94 -17.94
CA ILE A 241 -13.21 -23.86 -17.07
C ILE A 241 -13.87 -24.47 -15.85
N GLN A 242 -13.45 -24.02 -14.67
CA GLN A 242 -14.06 -24.33 -13.37
C GLN A 242 -14.95 -23.17 -12.93
N GLU A 243 -14.44 -21.94 -12.99
CA GLU A 243 -15.13 -20.73 -12.53
C GLU A 243 -14.85 -19.55 -13.46
N HIS A 244 -15.79 -18.61 -13.49
CA HIS A 244 -15.65 -17.34 -14.19
C HIS A 244 -16.27 -16.21 -13.36
N TYR A 245 -15.42 -15.32 -12.87
CA TYR A 245 -15.79 -14.20 -11.99
C TYR A 245 -15.82 -12.90 -12.79
N THR A 246 -16.93 -12.18 -12.66
CA THR A 246 -17.18 -10.87 -13.29
C THR A 246 -17.80 -9.90 -12.30
N GLN A 247 -17.87 -8.62 -12.67
CA GLN A 247 -18.58 -7.60 -11.89
C GLN A 247 -20.05 -7.92 -11.63
N THR A 248 -20.66 -8.73 -12.49
CA THR A 248 -22.10 -9.03 -12.42
C THR A 248 -22.43 -10.26 -11.58
N ASN A 249 -21.48 -11.16 -11.36
CA ASN A 249 -21.71 -12.43 -10.66
C ASN A 249 -20.81 -12.64 -9.44
N SER A 250 -19.96 -11.69 -9.12
CA SER A 250 -19.01 -11.82 -8.00
C SER A 250 -18.71 -10.45 -7.35
N GLY A 251 -17.86 -10.44 -6.32
CA GLY A 251 -17.37 -9.22 -5.70
C GLY A 251 -16.24 -8.51 -6.47
N LEU A 252 -15.92 -8.96 -7.69
CA LEU A 252 -14.94 -8.29 -8.55
C LEU A 252 -15.45 -6.90 -8.94
N ASN A 253 -14.65 -5.85 -8.74
CA ASN A 253 -15.08 -4.47 -9.01
C ASN A 253 -14.80 -3.99 -10.43
N ASN A 254 -14.01 -4.76 -11.24
CA ASN A 254 -13.68 -4.39 -12.61
C ASN A 254 -13.30 -5.63 -13.44
N ASN A 255 -13.90 -5.78 -14.62
CA ASN A 255 -13.58 -6.87 -15.56
C ASN A 255 -12.27 -6.64 -16.33
N TYR A 256 -11.68 -5.44 -16.31
CA TYR A 256 -10.43 -5.10 -16.99
C TYR A 256 -9.23 -5.43 -16.11
N ILE A 257 -8.97 -6.72 -15.87
CA ILE A 257 -7.81 -7.18 -15.12
C ILE A 257 -6.58 -7.15 -16.02
N LEU A 258 -5.50 -6.52 -15.58
CA LEU A 258 -4.25 -6.35 -16.35
C LEU A 258 -3.18 -7.35 -15.92
N ASP A 259 -3.07 -7.65 -14.63
CA ASP A 259 -2.09 -8.62 -14.12
C ASP A 259 -2.63 -9.39 -12.91
N ILE A 260 -2.08 -10.58 -12.67
CA ILE A 260 -2.43 -11.49 -11.59
C ILE A 260 -1.15 -11.94 -10.89
N THR A 261 -1.10 -11.83 -9.56
CA THR A 261 -0.02 -12.40 -8.74
C THR A 261 -0.57 -12.97 -7.45
N GLU A 262 0.13 -13.92 -6.84
CA GLU A 262 -0.23 -14.47 -5.54
C GLU A 262 0.64 -13.86 -4.43
N HIS A 263 -0.02 -13.33 -3.41
CA HIS A 263 0.64 -12.78 -2.23
C HIS A 263 -0.18 -13.08 -0.98
N ASN A 264 0.46 -13.62 0.07
CA ASN A 264 -0.15 -13.99 1.35
C ASN A 264 -1.44 -14.82 1.21
N GLY A 265 -1.41 -15.86 0.32
CA GLY A 265 -2.52 -16.79 0.13
C GLY A 265 -3.74 -16.23 -0.61
N LYS A 266 -3.63 -15.02 -1.14
CA LYS A 266 -4.66 -14.37 -1.98
C LYS A 266 -4.11 -14.11 -3.37
N LEU A 267 -4.99 -14.11 -4.37
CA LEU A 267 -4.68 -13.55 -5.68
C LEU A 267 -4.92 -12.04 -5.67
N TRP A 268 -3.92 -11.32 -6.07
CA TRP A 268 -3.96 -9.88 -6.25
C TRP A 268 -4.12 -9.59 -7.74
N LEU A 269 -5.18 -8.86 -8.07
CA LEU A 269 -5.61 -8.60 -9.44
C LEU A 269 -5.52 -7.10 -9.69
N SER A 270 -4.55 -6.67 -10.48
CA SER A 270 -4.47 -5.27 -10.90
C SER A 270 -5.53 -4.96 -11.94
N THR A 271 -6.12 -3.77 -11.90
CA THR A 271 -7.19 -3.38 -12.83
C THR A 271 -6.93 -2.05 -13.51
N ASP A 272 -7.56 -1.89 -14.67
CA ASP A 272 -7.56 -0.62 -15.40
C ASP A 272 -8.64 0.32 -14.83
N GLY A 273 -8.23 1.15 -13.86
CA GLY A 273 -9.05 2.24 -13.32
C GLY A 273 -9.85 1.94 -12.05
N SER A 274 -9.79 0.72 -11.47
CA SER A 274 -10.51 0.38 -10.23
C SER A 274 -9.62 -0.16 -9.11
N GLY A 275 -8.32 0.13 -9.17
CA GLY A 275 -7.36 -0.28 -8.15
C GLY A 275 -6.96 -1.75 -8.23
N ILE A 276 -6.88 -2.39 -7.09
CA ILE A 276 -6.46 -3.78 -6.93
C ILE A 276 -7.60 -4.56 -6.25
N ASN A 277 -7.99 -5.70 -6.82
CA ASN A 277 -8.82 -6.67 -6.12
C ASN A 277 -7.93 -7.73 -5.48
N GLN A 278 -8.26 -8.11 -4.26
CA GLN A 278 -7.72 -9.29 -3.59
C GLN A 278 -8.79 -10.37 -3.63
N PHE A 279 -8.48 -11.50 -4.20
CA PHE A 279 -9.35 -12.66 -4.26
C PHE A 279 -8.83 -13.77 -3.36
N ALA A 280 -9.66 -14.27 -2.45
CA ALA A 280 -9.36 -15.40 -1.60
C ALA A 280 -9.97 -16.68 -2.21
N PRO A 281 -9.17 -17.57 -2.86
CA PRO A 281 -9.72 -18.72 -3.59
C PRO A 281 -10.55 -19.67 -2.75
N HIS A 282 -10.16 -19.91 -1.50
CA HIS A 282 -10.86 -20.85 -0.60
C HIS A 282 -12.25 -20.39 -0.17
N THR A 283 -12.47 -19.08 -0.02
CA THR A 283 -13.76 -18.51 0.39
C THR A 283 -14.50 -17.88 -0.78
N GLN A 284 -13.87 -17.75 -1.94
CA GLN A 284 -14.36 -17.06 -3.15
C GLN A 284 -14.73 -15.59 -2.89
N GLN A 285 -14.15 -14.98 -1.86
CA GLN A 285 -14.42 -13.59 -1.50
C GLN A 285 -13.43 -12.63 -2.15
N PHE A 286 -13.95 -11.45 -2.49
CA PHE A 286 -13.17 -10.33 -3.00
C PHE A 286 -13.13 -9.21 -1.97
N SER A 287 -11.97 -8.58 -1.85
CA SER A 287 -11.79 -7.27 -1.19
C SER A 287 -11.03 -6.34 -2.14
N GLN A 288 -11.14 -5.03 -1.93
CA GLN A 288 -10.61 -4.05 -2.87
C GLN A 288 -9.71 -3.04 -2.16
N LEU A 289 -8.64 -2.67 -2.85
CA LEU A 289 -7.81 -1.51 -2.54
C LEU A 289 -8.01 -0.49 -3.65
N GLN A 290 -8.49 0.70 -3.29
CA GLN A 290 -8.80 1.77 -4.24
C GLN A 290 -8.16 3.08 -3.80
N HIS A 291 -7.93 3.97 -4.77
CA HIS A 291 -7.60 5.36 -4.48
C HIS A 291 -8.83 6.10 -3.97
N ILE A 292 -8.71 6.68 -2.79
CA ILE A 292 -9.71 7.55 -2.18
C ILE A 292 -9.11 8.95 -2.14
N VAL A 293 -9.75 9.90 -2.82
CA VAL A 293 -9.26 11.28 -2.88
C VAL A 293 -9.19 11.86 -1.48
N GLY A 294 -7.99 12.35 -1.09
CA GLY A 294 -7.73 12.90 0.24
C GLY A 294 -7.39 11.88 1.31
N ASP A 295 -7.49 10.59 1.03
CA ASP A 295 -7.00 9.54 1.91
C ASP A 295 -5.61 9.05 1.44
N TYR A 296 -4.57 9.54 2.10
CA TYR A 296 -3.18 9.18 1.77
C TYR A 296 -2.78 7.77 2.24
N SER A 297 -3.64 7.08 3.00
CA SER A 297 -3.48 5.68 3.34
C SER A 297 -4.10 4.75 2.29
N SER A 298 -4.80 5.30 1.31
CA SER A 298 -5.36 4.58 0.17
C SER A 298 -4.35 4.43 -0.97
N LEU A 299 -4.70 3.63 -2.00
CA LEU A 299 -3.84 3.51 -3.20
C LEU A 299 -3.51 4.88 -3.80
N PRO A 300 -2.27 5.13 -4.25
CA PRO A 300 -1.92 6.39 -4.91
C PRO A 300 -2.74 6.68 -6.18
N VAL A 301 -3.08 5.64 -6.95
CA VAL A 301 -3.88 5.72 -8.19
C VAL A 301 -4.67 4.42 -8.42
N ASN A 302 -5.73 4.49 -9.23
CA ASN A 302 -6.59 3.32 -9.53
C ASN A 302 -6.21 2.52 -10.77
N SER A 303 -5.40 3.06 -11.70
CA SER A 303 -5.01 2.34 -12.92
C SER A 303 -3.66 1.66 -12.71
N ILE A 304 -3.69 0.36 -12.43
CA ILE A 304 -2.53 -0.47 -12.05
C ILE A 304 -2.19 -1.39 -13.23
N THR A 305 -0.98 -1.23 -13.78
CA THR A 305 -0.53 -1.97 -14.97
C THR A 305 -0.03 -3.36 -14.67
N LEU A 306 0.66 -3.54 -13.54
CA LEU A 306 1.28 -4.81 -13.17
C LEU A 306 1.47 -4.91 -11.66
N LEU A 307 1.68 -6.14 -11.19
CA LEU A 307 2.05 -6.49 -9.83
C LEU A 307 3.34 -7.31 -9.87
N TYR A 308 4.28 -6.99 -9.00
CA TYR A 308 5.56 -7.69 -8.91
C TYR A 308 5.85 -8.05 -7.44
N LYS A 309 6.03 -9.33 -7.17
CA LYS A 309 6.48 -9.84 -5.87
C LYS A 309 7.97 -10.07 -5.94
N ASP A 310 8.72 -9.39 -5.09
CA ASP A 310 10.16 -9.55 -5.01
C ASP A 310 10.60 -10.74 -4.15
N GLN A 311 11.90 -10.98 -4.08
CA GLN A 311 12.49 -12.09 -3.30
C GLN A 311 12.33 -11.90 -1.79
N GLU A 312 12.19 -10.66 -1.32
CA GLU A 312 11.96 -10.28 0.08
C GLU A 312 10.48 -10.35 0.46
N LYS A 313 9.62 -10.80 -0.47
CA LYS A 313 8.16 -10.86 -0.34
C LYS A 313 7.48 -9.50 -0.26
N ASN A 314 8.13 -8.40 -0.66
CA ASN A 314 7.43 -7.14 -0.86
C ASN A 314 6.57 -7.23 -2.12
N LEU A 315 5.41 -6.59 -2.10
CA LEU A 315 4.55 -6.47 -3.27
C LEU A 315 4.68 -5.07 -3.85
N TRP A 316 5.09 -5.01 -5.11
CA TRP A 316 5.22 -3.78 -5.88
C TRP A 316 4.09 -3.68 -6.89
N ALA A 317 3.60 -2.47 -7.09
CA ALA A 317 2.62 -2.17 -8.13
C ALA A 317 3.16 -1.09 -9.06
N GLY A 318 3.07 -1.35 -10.35
CA GLY A 318 3.29 -0.36 -11.39
C GLY A 318 1.96 0.23 -11.85
N SER A 319 1.95 1.48 -12.24
CA SER A 319 0.72 2.19 -12.62
C SER A 319 0.85 2.98 -13.94
N VAL A 320 -0.28 3.48 -14.46
CA VAL A 320 -0.35 4.32 -15.68
C VAL A 320 -0.05 5.72 -15.21
N ARG A 321 0.16 6.36 -14.39
CA ARG A 321 0.46 7.80 -14.14
C ARG A 321 1.01 8.08 -12.75
N GLY A 322 1.07 7.07 -11.90
CA GLY A 322 1.54 7.21 -10.53
C GLY A 322 2.95 6.67 -10.29
N GLY A 323 3.65 6.19 -11.32
CA GLY A 323 4.94 5.51 -11.12
C GLY A 323 4.76 4.12 -10.51
N ILE A 324 5.63 3.77 -9.57
CA ILE A 324 5.55 2.54 -8.79
C ILE A 324 5.25 2.82 -7.32
N PHE A 325 4.72 1.84 -6.64
CA PHE A 325 4.63 1.88 -5.18
C PHE A 325 4.78 0.48 -4.57
N CYS A 326 5.43 0.45 -3.41
CA CYS A 326 5.54 -0.73 -2.58
C CYS A 326 4.33 -0.80 -1.66
N ILE A 327 3.66 -1.94 -1.63
CA ILE A 327 2.50 -2.23 -0.80
C ILE A 327 2.98 -3.06 0.40
N LYS A 328 2.82 -2.54 1.60
CA LYS A 328 3.19 -3.25 2.84
C LYS A 328 1.99 -3.33 3.77
N GLU A 329 1.77 -4.51 4.33
CA GLU A 329 0.83 -4.67 5.43
C GLU A 329 1.34 -3.90 6.65
N THR A 330 0.45 -3.21 7.34
CA THR A 330 0.78 -2.43 8.53
C THR A 330 -0.33 -2.56 9.57
N TYR A 331 0.05 -2.54 10.83
CA TYR A 331 -0.88 -2.41 11.95
C TYR A 331 -1.06 -0.93 12.35
N ILE A 332 -0.31 -0.01 11.71
CA ILE A 332 -0.40 1.42 11.96
C ILE A 332 -1.37 2.02 10.95
N LYS A 333 -2.42 2.66 11.44
CA LYS A 333 -3.33 3.46 10.64
C LYS A 333 -2.97 4.94 10.81
N THR A 334 -2.77 5.64 9.70
CA THR A 334 -2.43 7.05 9.69
C THR A 334 -3.65 7.87 9.31
N TYR A 335 -3.99 8.85 10.16
CA TYR A 335 -5.03 9.83 9.87
C TYR A 335 -4.38 11.17 9.55
N LYS A 336 -4.95 11.90 8.62
CA LYS A 336 -4.53 13.26 8.23
C LYS A 336 -5.70 14.23 8.35
N ASP A 337 -5.42 15.50 8.07
CA ASP A 337 -6.42 16.55 8.02
C ASP A 337 -7.50 16.28 6.97
N ALA A 338 -8.72 16.69 7.27
CA ALA A 338 -9.84 16.62 6.34
C ALA A 338 -9.61 17.58 5.18
N VAL A 339 -9.82 17.08 3.95
CA VAL A 339 -9.78 17.89 2.72
C VAL A 339 -11.17 17.90 2.07
N LEU A 340 -11.39 18.80 1.12
CA LEU A 340 -12.71 19.08 0.50
C LEU A 340 -13.45 17.82 0.01
N ASN A 341 -12.73 16.77 -0.41
CA ASN A 341 -13.30 15.53 -0.93
C ASN A 341 -13.17 14.34 0.02
N ASN A 342 -12.56 14.52 1.19
CA ASN A 342 -12.53 13.54 2.26
C ASN A 342 -12.77 14.22 3.61
N PRO A 343 -14.04 14.37 4.02
CA PRO A 343 -14.38 14.99 5.29
C PRO A 343 -14.03 14.11 6.50
N ASN A 344 -13.65 12.85 6.30
CA ASN A 344 -13.33 11.92 7.37
C ASN A 344 -11.84 11.98 7.75
N GLY A 345 -11.37 13.16 8.15
CA GLY A 345 -10.03 13.40 8.66
C GLY A 345 -10.08 14.30 9.89
N LEU A 346 -8.92 14.75 10.34
CA LEU A 346 -8.79 15.71 11.44
C LEU A 346 -9.14 17.13 10.96
N SER A 347 -9.61 17.98 11.85
CA SER A 347 -9.83 19.40 11.52
C SER A 347 -8.52 20.16 11.26
N GLU A 348 -7.41 19.68 11.82
CA GLU A 348 -6.06 20.22 11.67
C GLU A 348 -5.05 19.08 11.92
N LYS A 349 -3.97 19.03 11.15
CA LYS A 349 -2.93 17.98 11.19
C LYS A 349 -2.07 18.00 12.45
N SER A 350 -1.94 19.18 13.08
CA SER A 350 -1.11 19.35 14.28
C SER A 350 -1.89 18.97 15.52
N ILE A 351 -1.66 17.76 16.02
CA ILE A 351 -2.27 17.24 17.25
C ILE A 351 -1.43 17.67 18.45
N ILE A 352 -2.10 18.21 19.49
CA ILE A 352 -1.46 18.67 20.71
C ILE A 352 -1.86 17.84 21.92
N SER A 353 -3.12 17.40 22.00
CA SER A 353 -3.62 16.64 23.15
C SER A 353 -4.57 15.52 22.74
N LEU A 354 -4.60 14.47 23.57
CA LEU A 354 -5.44 13.30 23.41
C LEU A 354 -6.11 12.94 24.74
N TYR A 355 -7.35 12.53 24.68
CA TYR A 355 -8.09 11.95 25.80
C TYR A 355 -8.97 10.81 25.32
N GLU A 356 -8.80 9.60 25.88
CA GLU A 356 -9.61 8.42 25.56
C GLU A 356 -10.73 8.23 26.59
N GLU A 357 -11.97 8.14 26.14
CA GLU A 357 -13.11 7.78 26.96
C GLU A 357 -13.13 6.27 27.26
N LYS A 358 -13.82 5.87 28.33
CA LYS A 358 -13.99 4.46 28.71
C LYS A 358 -14.64 3.58 27.63
N ASN A 359 -15.38 4.18 26.70
CA ASN A 359 -16.00 3.50 25.55
C ASN A 359 -15.05 3.35 24.34
N GLY A 360 -13.79 3.77 24.46
CA GLY A 360 -12.75 3.73 23.42
C GLY A 360 -12.80 4.89 22.43
N LYS A 361 -13.74 5.85 22.55
CA LYS A 361 -13.72 7.07 21.73
C LYS A 361 -12.60 7.99 22.18
N VAL A 362 -11.95 8.66 21.22
CA VAL A 362 -10.78 9.50 21.47
C VAL A 362 -11.08 10.94 21.11
N TRP A 363 -10.94 11.83 22.11
CA TRP A 363 -10.95 13.27 21.92
C TRP A 363 -9.56 13.76 21.58
N ILE A 364 -9.47 14.58 20.54
CA ILE A 364 -8.21 15.03 19.95
C ILE A 364 -8.21 16.55 19.92
N GLY A 365 -7.28 17.15 20.63
CA GLY A 365 -7.06 18.59 20.62
C GLY A 365 -6.01 18.98 19.58
N THR A 366 -6.31 20.00 18.79
CA THR A 366 -5.49 20.42 17.65
C THR A 366 -4.97 21.86 17.80
N ASP A 367 -4.02 22.22 16.91
CA ASP A 367 -3.48 23.60 16.82
C ASP A 367 -4.35 24.46 15.92
N GLY A 368 -5.40 25.04 16.49
CA GLY A 368 -6.31 25.96 15.80
C GLY A 368 -7.59 25.34 15.21
N GLY A 369 -7.68 24.02 15.07
CA GLY A 369 -8.88 23.32 14.55
C GLY A 369 -9.92 22.94 15.61
N GLY A 370 -9.73 23.34 16.89
CA GLY A 370 -10.60 22.95 17.99
C GLY A 370 -10.37 21.51 18.47
N ILE A 371 -11.44 20.85 18.95
CA ILE A 371 -11.40 19.45 19.34
C ILE A 371 -12.10 18.57 18.32
N ASN A 372 -11.62 17.35 18.16
CA ASN A 372 -12.21 16.30 17.32
C ASN A 372 -12.55 15.11 18.19
N LEU A 373 -13.63 14.41 17.87
CA LEU A 373 -13.97 13.12 18.45
C LEU A 373 -13.77 12.05 17.38
N TYR A 374 -12.88 11.12 17.63
CA TYR A 374 -12.70 9.91 16.84
C TYR A 374 -13.50 8.75 17.43
N ASP A 375 -14.31 8.11 16.63
CA ASP A 375 -15.08 6.91 16.98
C ASP A 375 -14.45 5.69 16.28
N PRO A 376 -13.71 4.83 16.99
CA PRO A 376 -13.06 3.67 16.38
C PRO A 376 -14.02 2.61 15.84
N SER A 377 -15.27 2.57 16.35
CA SER A 377 -16.27 1.60 15.89
C SER A 377 -16.81 1.91 14.48
N THR A 378 -16.84 3.18 14.12
CA THR A 378 -17.31 3.66 12.81
C THR A 378 -16.17 4.20 11.95
N ASP A 379 -14.98 4.32 12.52
CA ASP A 379 -13.80 4.93 11.88
C ASP A 379 -14.05 6.35 11.37
N LYS A 380 -14.72 7.18 12.18
CA LYS A 380 -15.13 8.54 11.80
C LYS A 380 -14.69 9.60 12.79
N PHE A 381 -14.42 10.79 12.24
CA PHE A 381 -14.18 11.99 13.00
C PHE A 381 -15.41 12.89 13.03
N THR A 382 -15.65 13.52 14.18
CA THR A 382 -16.61 14.62 14.34
C THR A 382 -15.84 15.82 14.83
N HIS A 383 -16.01 16.97 14.17
CA HIS A 383 -15.27 18.19 14.44
C HIS A 383 -16.10 19.15 15.29
N PHE A 384 -15.47 19.76 16.31
CA PHE A 384 -16.07 20.76 17.16
C PHE A 384 -15.15 21.99 17.17
N PRO A 385 -15.35 22.92 16.21
CA PRO A 385 -14.49 24.11 16.11
C PRO A 385 -14.65 24.97 17.36
N SER A 386 -13.55 25.46 17.89
CA SER A 386 -13.57 26.43 18.95
C SER A 386 -13.82 27.81 18.37
N THR A 387 -14.77 28.55 18.93
CA THR A 387 -15.00 29.98 18.60
C THR A 387 -13.82 30.86 19.01
N TYR A 388 -12.89 30.33 19.77
CA TYR A 388 -11.71 31.04 20.29
C TYR A 388 -10.46 30.83 19.45
N GLY A 389 -10.46 29.89 18.50
CA GLY A 389 -9.43 29.73 17.47
C GLY A 389 -8.03 29.36 17.97
N ASP A 390 -7.93 28.80 19.18
CA ASP A 390 -6.64 28.55 19.84
C ASP A 390 -6.23 27.08 19.89
N LYS A 391 -4.97 26.87 20.25
CA LYS A 391 -4.40 25.54 20.50
C LYS A 391 -5.06 24.87 21.67
N VAL A 392 -5.53 23.65 21.49
CA VAL A 392 -6.09 22.81 22.56
C VAL A 392 -4.98 22.03 23.24
N ILE A 393 -4.51 22.55 24.38
CA ILE A 393 -3.31 22.05 25.07
C ILE A 393 -3.61 20.75 25.83
N SER A 394 -4.78 20.68 26.49
CA SER A 394 -5.17 19.48 27.23
C SER A 394 -6.68 19.29 27.23
N ILE A 395 -7.09 18.06 27.39
CA ILE A 395 -8.49 17.62 27.49
C ILE A 395 -8.58 16.67 28.67
N ALA A 396 -9.59 16.89 29.55
CA ALA A 396 -9.89 16.00 30.68
C ALA A 396 -11.39 15.84 30.84
N GLU A 397 -11.87 14.66 31.21
CA GLU A 397 -13.31 14.43 31.46
C GLU A 397 -13.68 14.89 32.89
N ILE A 398 -14.69 15.73 32.98
CA ILE A 398 -15.31 16.10 34.27
C ILE A 398 -16.48 15.16 34.56
N SER A 399 -17.29 14.89 33.57
CA SER A 399 -18.47 14.04 33.69
C SER A 399 -18.78 13.40 32.33
N GLU A 400 -19.72 12.49 32.30
CA GLU A 400 -20.20 11.89 31.04
C GLU A 400 -20.67 12.94 30.01
N SER A 401 -21.07 14.13 30.46
CA SER A 401 -21.59 15.21 29.59
C SER A 401 -20.62 16.35 29.35
N GLU A 402 -19.53 16.47 30.09
CA GLU A 402 -18.65 17.63 30.01
C GLU A 402 -17.17 17.28 30.02
N LEU A 403 -16.42 18.00 29.20
CA LEU A 403 -14.95 18.00 29.14
C LEU A 403 -14.41 19.33 29.67
N MET A 404 -13.29 19.27 30.35
CA MET A 404 -12.44 20.40 30.63
C MET A 404 -11.42 20.51 29.48
N VAL A 405 -11.41 21.65 28.81
CA VAL A 405 -10.56 21.92 27.65
C VAL A 405 -9.69 23.12 27.94
N SER A 406 -8.39 22.93 27.90
CA SER A 406 -7.42 24.02 28.12
C SER A 406 -6.99 24.59 26.75
N LEU A 407 -7.21 25.89 26.57
CA LEU A 407 -6.84 26.62 25.37
C LEU A 407 -5.60 27.49 25.66
N TYR A 408 -4.62 27.45 24.76
CA TYR A 408 -3.42 28.26 24.84
C TYR A 408 -3.79 29.76 24.91
N THR A 409 -3.25 30.50 25.86
CA THR A 409 -3.49 31.93 26.11
C THR A 409 -4.91 32.33 26.56
N LYS A 410 -5.93 31.47 26.38
CA LYS A 410 -7.34 31.81 26.71
C LYS A 410 -7.83 31.19 28.02
N GLY A 411 -7.09 30.22 28.57
CA GLY A 411 -7.42 29.56 29.82
C GLY A 411 -8.21 28.28 29.67
N ILE A 412 -9.00 27.94 30.68
CA ILE A 412 -9.75 26.68 30.73
C ILE A 412 -11.22 26.93 30.43
N PHE A 413 -11.78 26.04 29.66
CA PHE A 413 -13.19 26.02 29.26
C PHE A 413 -13.82 24.68 29.59
N LEU A 414 -15.11 24.69 29.82
CA LEU A 414 -15.94 23.47 29.80
C LEU A 414 -16.63 23.33 28.47
N PHE A 415 -16.48 22.17 27.87
CA PHE A 415 -17.18 21.79 26.64
C PHE A 415 -18.29 20.80 26.99
N ASN A 416 -19.53 21.14 26.67
CA ASN A 416 -20.66 20.27 26.86
C ASN A 416 -20.82 19.37 25.61
N LYS A 417 -20.70 18.04 25.80
CA LYS A 417 -20.74 17.05 24.72
C LYS A 417 -22.09 17.01 23.98
N LYS A 418 -23.20 17.36 24.67
CA LYS A 418 -24.57 17.33 24.07
C LYS A 418 -24.90 18.61 23.32
N THR A 419 -24.65 19.77 23.93
CA THR A 419 -24.97 21.06 23.33
C THR A 419 -23.87 21.56 22.39
N GLN A 420 -22.67 20.93 22.44
CA GLN A 420 -21.48 21.27 21.67
C GLN A 420 -21.00 22.72 21.90
N GLN A 421 -21.25 23.25 23.10
CA GLN A 421 -20.91 24.64 23.44
C GLN A 421 -19.79 24.69 24.45
N TYR A 422 -18.92 25.71 24.29
CA TYR A 422 -17.86 26.05 25.25
C TYR A 422 -18.36 27.15 26.20
N ARG A 423 -18.00 27.00 27.46
CA ARG A 423 -18.18 28.06 28.50
C ARG A 423 -16.88 28.23 29.28
N PRO A 424 -16.50 29.46 29.66
CA PRO A 424 -15.32 29.69 30.48
C PRO A 424 -15.45 28.99 31.84
N PHE A 425 -14.34 28.40 32.27
CA PHE A 425 -14.25 27.80 33.59
C PHE A 425 -13.50 28.72 34.53
N THR A 426 -14.15 29.12 35.64
CA THR A 426 -13.61 30.07 36.60
C THR A 426 -13.73 29.49 38.01
N ILE A 427 -12.75 29.76 38.84
CA ILE A 427 -12.76 29.42 40.25
C ILE A 427 -12.88 30.71 41.04
N ILE A 428 -13.70 30.66 42.09
CA ILE A 428 -13.74 31.74 43.10
C ILE A 428 -13.05 31.18 44.36
N ASP A 429 -11.91 31.75 44.69
CA ASP A 429 -11.25 31.48 45.97
C ASP A 429 -12.12 32.04 47.11
N LYS A 430 -12.62 31.16 48.00
CA LYS A 430 -13.54 31.52 49.06
C LYS A 430 -12.88 32.35 50.16
N GLU A 431 -11.57 32.28 50.33
CA GLU A 431 -10.87 33.02 51.36
C GLU A 431 -10.55 34.45 50.93
N THR A 432 -10.19 34.63 49.67
CA THR A 432 -9.77 35.93 49.14
C THR A 432 -10.84 36.62 48.28
N ASN A 433 -11.95 35.94 47.96
CA ASN A 433 -12.98 36.31 47.00
C ASN A 433 -12.40 36.68 45.63
N TYR A 434 -11.22 36.15 45.30
CA TYR A 434 -10.52 36.37 44.05
C TYR A 434 -11.03 35.41 42.99
N LYS A 435 -11.42 35.94 41.84
CA LYS A 435 -11.85 35.16 40.69
C LYS A 435 -10.63 34.77 39.85
N GLU A 436 -10.18 33.53 39.97
CA GLU A 436 -9.10 33.04 39.13
C GLU A 436 -9.66 32.54 37.80
N CYS A 437 -9.23 33.14 36.72
CA CYS A 437 -9.71 32.85 35.36
C CYS A 437 -8.68 32.11 34.53
N PHE A 438 -7.65 31.55 35.06
CA PHE A 438 -6.58 30.79 34.37
C PHE A 438 -6.12 31.36 33.03
N TYR A 439 -6.19 32.66 32.83
CA TYR A 439 -5.73 33.33 31.62
C TYR A 439 -4.20 33.40 31.61
N GLY A 440 -3.64 33.04 30.42
CA GLY A 440 -2.23 33.23 30.13
C GLY A 440 -1.29 32.21 30.77
N TYR A 441 -0.58 31.48 29.98
CA TYR A 441 0.35 30.38 30.24
C TYR A 441 -0.31 29.01 30.53
N LEU A 442 -0.15 28.11 29.56
CA LEU A 442 -0.28 26.64 29.54
C LEU A 442 -1.05 26.03 30.73
N PRO A 443 -2.35 26.27 30.93
CA PRO A 443 -3.07 25.56 31.95
C PRO A 443 -3.23 24.11 31.51
N LEU A 444 -2.52 23.21 32.17
CA LEU A 444 -2.65 21.77 31.96
C LEU A 444 -3.71 21.21 32.89
N ALA A 445 -4.72 20.55 32.35
CA ALA A 445 -5.70 19.82 33.11
C ALA A 445 -5.59 18.34 32.75
N ASN A 446 -4.99 17.54 33.62
CA ASN A 446 -4.89 16.10 33.46
C ASN A 446 -5.76 15.36 34.44
N GLN A 447 -6.56 14.43 33.96
CA GLN A 447 -7.32 13.53 34.79
C GLN A 447 -6.37 12.50 35.41
N VAL A 448 -6.39 12.39 36.73
CA VAL A 448 -5.64 11.37 37.47
C VAL A 448 -6.65 10.53 38.27
N ALA A 449 -6.30 9.30 38.57
CA ALA A 449 -7.13 8.36 39.33
C ALA A 449 -7.88 9.01 40.51
N ASN A 450 -9.06 8.49 40.89
CA ASN A 450 -9.85 8.94 42.07
C ASN A 450 -10.63 10.26 41.89
N ASN A 451 -11.25 10.50 40.72
CA ASN A 451 -12.14 11.65 40.50
C ASN A 451 -11.47 13.01 40.70
N LYS A 452 -10.17 13.13 40.49
CA LYS A 452 -9.42 14.37 40.60
C LYS A 452 -8.82 14.79 39.28
N ILE A 453 -8.97 16.06 38.94
CA ILE A 453 -8.26 16.72 37.83
C ILE A 453 -7.24 17.68 38.45
N TYR A 454 -5.99 17.52 38.05
CA TYR A 454 -4.94 18.45 38.48
C TYR A 454 -4.80 19.55 37.46
N ILE A 455 -4.89 20.78 37.91
CA ILE A 455 -4.77 21.98 37.09
C ILE A 455 -3.48 22.68 37.48
N ILE A 456 -2.58 22.87 36.56
CA ILE A 456 -1.38 23.67 36.74
C ILE A 456 -1.52 24.94 35.92
N SER A 457 -1.37 26.07 36.64
CA SER A 457 -1.27 27.42 36.10
C SER A 457 -0.09 28.09 36.85
N ARG A 458 -0.27 29.30 37.37
CA ARG A 458 0.69 29.91 38.29
C ARG A 458 0.81 29.15 39.62
N ASN A 459 -0.24 28.45 39.98
CA ASN A 459 -0.31 27.55 41.12
C ASN A 459 -0.82 26.17 40.66
N ALA A 460 -0.63 25.16 41.49
CA ALA A 460 -1.20 23.84 41.29
C ALA A 460 -2.49 23.70 42.10
N TYR A 461 -3.53 23.18 41.47
CA TYR A 461 -4.84 22.95 42.07
C TYR A 461 -5.29 21.50 41.80
N ALA A 462 -6.02 20.93 42.78
CA ALA A 462 -6.76 19.68 42.60
C ALA A 462 -8.26 19.99 42.54
N TYR A 463 -8.90 19.63 41.43
CA TYR A 463 -10.34 19.70 41.31
C TYR A 463 -10.96 18.32 41.49
N ASN A 464 -11.85 18.17 42.42
CA ASN A 464 -12.61 16.94 42.65
C ASN A 464 -13.88 16.98 41.79
N THR A 465 -13.99 16.05 40.84
CA THR A 465 -15.12 15.98 39.87
C THR A 465 -16.42 15.51 40.52
N HIS A 466 -16.37 14.81 41.65
CA HIS A 466 -17.54 14.28 42.34
C HIS A 466 -18.29 15.35 43.17
N ASN A 467 -17.54 16.16 43.92
CA ASN A 467 -18.13 17.15 44.78
C ASN A 467 -17.90 18.60 44.32
N HIS A 468 -17.28 18.78 43.17
CA HIS A 468 -16.99 20.08 42.56
C HIS A 468 -16.17 21.03 43.45
N THR A 469 -15.28 20.47 44.27
CA THR A 469 -14.46 21.26 45.16
C THR A 469 -13.05 21.44 44.59
N PHE A 470 -12.47 22.60 44.93
CA PHE A 470 -11.10 22.94 44.64
C PHE A 470 -10.25 22.93 45.88
N SER A 471 -9.01 22.47 45.77
CA SER A 471 -7.98 22.67 46.79
C SER A 471 -6.70 23.15 46.10
N LYS A 472 -6.08 24.19 46.63
CA LYS A 472 -4.74 24.60 46.25
C LYS A 472 -3.76 23.58 46.83
N MET A 473 -2.87 23.08 45.96
CA MET A 473 -1.85 22.15 46.39
C MET A 473 -0.73 22.93 47.11
N GLN A 474 -0.37 22.50 48.32
CA GLN A 474 0.82 22.99 48.99
C GLN A 474 2.03 22.27 48.40
N THR A 475 2.99 23.01 47.89
CA THR A 475 4.27 22.48 47.44
C THR A 475 5.33 22.84 48.50
N ASP A 476 6.17 21.88 48.88
CA ASP A 476 7.23 22.07 49.87
C ASP A 476 8.36 23.03 49.41
N ARG A 477 8.28 23.49 48.18
CA ARG A 477 9.18 24.49 47.59
C ARG A 477 8.36 25.47 46.74
N HIS A 478 8.76 26.73 46.72
CA HIS A 478 8.26 27.72 45.75
C HIS A 478 8.71 27.33 44.32
N TYR A 479 7.96 26.46 43.70
CA TYR A 479 8.11 26.25 42.26
C TYR A 479 7.27 27.30 41.52
N ASP A 480 7.95 28.11 40.76
CA ASP A 480 7.29 28.95 39.76
C ASP A 480 6.99 28.10 38.55
N PHE A 481 5.76 27.59 38.45
CA PHE A 481 5.28 26.79 37.31
C PHE A 481 5.05 27.63 36.04
N SER A 482 5.30 28.95 36.11
CA SER A 482 4.97 29.90 35.05
C SER A 482 5.73 29.65 33.75
N ASN A 483 6.85 28.93 33.77
CA ASN A 483 7.74 28.86 32.62
C ASN A 483 8.04 27.47 32.02
N ASN A 484 7.74 26.33 32.67
CA ASN A 484 8.28 25.05 32.14
C ASN A 484 7.48 23.77 32.43
N ALA A 485 6.25 23.78 32.89
CA ALA A 485 5.50 22.55 33.08
C ALA A 485 4.79 22.13 31.78
N LEU A 486 5.43 21.26 30.98
CA LEU A 486 4.88 20.74 29.73
C LEU A 486 4.13 19.42 29.93
N CYS A 487 4.24 18.77 31.06
CA CYS A 487 3.65 17.44 31.31
C CYS A 487 3.38 17.21 32.79
N LEU A 488 2.27 16.54 33.09
CA LEU A 488 1.97 15.94 34.39
C LEU A 488 1.95 14.42 34.21
N SER A 489 2.77 13.71 34.97
CA SER A 489 2.67 12.26 35.12
C SER A 489 2.41 11.89 36.57
N TYR A 490 1.62 10.85 36.79
CA TYR A 490 1.39 10.27 38.12
C TYR A 490 2.05 8.89 38.16
N SER A 491 2.84 8.63 39.18
CA SER A 491 3.30 7.28 39.52
C SER A 491 2.58 6.83 40.80
N ASN A 492 2.00 5.64 40.78
CA ASN A 492 1.46 5.01 42.00
C ASN A 492 2.58 4.63 42.95
#